data_393b273b559928a563d560d69d6ada86
#
_entry.id   393b273b559928a563d560d69d6ada86
#
_cell.length_a   1.000
_cell.length_b   1.000
_cell.length_c   1.000
_cell.angle_alpha   90.00
_cell.angle_beta   90.00
_cell.angle_gamma   90.00
#
_symmetry.space_group_name_H-M   'P 1'
#
loop_
_entity.id
_entity.type
_entity.pdbx_description
1 polymer ?
#
loop_
_entity_poly.entity_id
_entity_poly.type
_entity_poly.pdbx_seq_one_letter_code
_entity_poly.pdbx_strand_id
1 'polypeptide(L)'
;HETLAAVRRILAPGGRLVVSLPNVESWQALWFREDWFAFGEGSRHLYHYGPESLWRLLLQHGFHPQRILFFSRRVNFHCWKHSLRAWTSNRLGAPFAYYLLKPLLHLGPLLESVTRRWGVFTVVAGKEA
;
A
#
# COMPACT_ATOMS: atom_id res chain seq x y z
N HIS A 1 -16.11 4.55 -6.74
CA HIS A 1 -17.07 3.77 -7.52
C HIS A 1 -17.05 4.19 -9.00
N GLU A 2 -17.16 5.46 -9.32
CA GLU A 2 -17.18 5.96 -10.72
C GLU A 2 -15.93 5.58 -11.52
N THR A 3 -14.75 5.67 -10.90
CA THR A 3 -13.47 5.30 -11.53
C THR A 3 -13.45 3.84 -11.98
N LEU A 4 -13.91 2.91 -11.13
CA LEU A 4 -13.93 1.48 -11.49
C LEU A 4 -14.96 1.19 -12.59
N ALA A 5 -16.11 1.85 -12.56
CA ALA A 5 -17.11 1.76 -13.65
C ALA A 5 -16.54 2.27 -14.98
N ALA A 6 -15.82 3.40 -14.97
CA ALA A 6 -15.16 3.94 -16.15
C ALA A 6 -14.07 2.99 -16.68
N VAL A 7 -13.21 2.48 -15.79
CA VAL A 7 -12.17 1.49 -16.17
C VAL A 7 -12.80 0.24 -16.77
N ARG A 8 -13.88 -0.28 -16.18
CA ARG A 8 -14.57 -1.46 -16.70
C ARG A 8 -15.13 -1.23 -18.11
N ARG A 9 -15.62 -0.02 -18.38
CA ARG A 9 -16.15 0.35 -19.71
C ARG A 9 -15.09 0.37 -20.79
N ILE A 10 -13.89 0.91 -20.49
CA ILE A 10 -12.80 1.05 -21.48
C ILE A 10 -11.96 -0.22 -21.64
N LEU A 11 -11.96 -1.11 -20.64
CA LEU A 11 -11.21 -2.35 -20.69
C LEU A 11 -11.85 -3.32 -21.70
N ALA A 12 -11.04 -3.88 -22.59
CA ALA A 12 -11.52 -4.88 -23.55
C ALA A 12 -12.06 -6.15 -22.84
N PRO A 13 -12.96 -6.91 -23.47
CA PRO A 13 -13.33 -8.24 -22.98
C PRO A 13 -12.10 -9.11 -22.74
N GLY A 14 -12.02 -9.82 -21.62
CA GLY A 14 -10.83 -10.58 -21.22
C GLY A 14 -9.62 -9.73 -20.81
N GLY A 15 -9.74 -8.41 -20.82
CA GLY A 15 -8.71 -7.47 -20.39
C GLY A 15 -8.39 -7.57 -18.88
N ARG A 16 -7.21 -7.12 -18.50
CA ARG A 16 -6.74 -7.16 -17.11
C ARG A 16 -6.56 -5.77 -16.53
N LEU A 17 -7.05 -5.59 -15.31
CA LEU A 17 -6.80 -4.44 -14.46
C LEU A 17 -5.69 -4.80 -13.46
N VAL A 18 -4.69 -3.93 -13.34
CA VAL A 18 -3.62 -4.05 -12.33
C VAL A 18 -3.69 -2.80 -11.46
N VAL A 19 -3.92 -2.99 -10.17
CA VAL A 19 -4.03 -1.92 -9.18
C VAL A 19 -3.00 -2.11 -8.09
N SER A 20 -2.14 -1.12 -7.88
CA SER A 20 -1.17 -1.09 -6.78
C SER A 20 -1.54 0.02 -5.80
N LEU A 21 -1.66 -0.31 -4.53
CA LEU A 21 -2.07 0.61 -3.47
C LEU A 21 -1.24 0.42 -2.20
N PRO A 22 -1.12 1.49 -1.38
CA PRO A 22 -0.66 1.35 0.00
C PRO A 22 -1.60 0.44 0.79
N ASN A 23 -1.01 -0.40 1.65
CA ASN A 23 -1.74 -1.37 2.46
C ASN A 23 -1.98 -0.84 3.88
N VAL A 24 -3.21 -0.46 4.19
CA VAL A 24 -3.58 0.02 5.53
C VAL A 24 -3.42 -1.04 6.63
N GLU A 25 -3.37 -2.33 6.26
CA GLU A 25 -3.19 -3.46 7.18
C GLU A 25 -1.70 -3.84 7.35
N SER A 26 -0.77 -3.03 6.79
CA SER A 26 0.67 -3.28 6.87
C SER A 26 1.24 -2.98 8.26
N TRP A 27 2.43 -3.55 8.53
CA TRP A 27 3.20 -3.16 9.72
C TRP A 27 3.55 -1.69 9.74
N GLN A 28 3.80 -1.09 8.59
CA GLN A 28 4.11 0.34 8.48
C GLN A 28 2.92 1.19 8.94
N ALA A 29 1.71 0.90 8.46
CA ALA A 29 0.50 1.61 8.87
C ALA A 29 0.24 1.44 10.37
N LEU A 30 0.43 0.23 10.91
CA LEU A 30 0.23 -0.07 12.32
C LEU A 30 1.20 0.69 13.24
N TRP A 31 2.49 0.75 12.85
CA TRP A 31 3.52 1.36 13.69
C TRP A 31 3.56 2.88 13.60
N PHE A 32 3.47 3.41 12.38
CA PHE A 32 3.61 4.86 12.17
C PHE A 32 2.31 5.64 12.28
N ARG A 33 1.16 4.96 12.15
CA ARG A 33 -0.17 5.58 12.27
C ARG A 33 -0.30 6.83 11.39
N GLU A 34 -0.55 8.00 11.99
CA GLU A 34 -0.70 9.27 11.26
C GLU A 34 0.58 9.70 10.51
N ASP A 35 1.74 9.20 10.95
CA ASP A 35 3.04 9.46 10.31
C ASP A 35 3.38 8.45 9.21
N TRP A 36 2.48 7.50 8.93
CA TRP A 36 2.64 6.59 7.81
C TRP A 36 2.66 7.36 6.49
N PHE A 37 3.61 7.03 5.58
CA PHE A 37 3.83 7.76 4.35
C PHE A 37 2.57 7.98 3.52
N ALA A 38 1.64 7.01 3.49
CA ALA A 38 0.42 7.09 2.69
C ALA A 38 -0.62 8.07 3.25
N PHE A 39 -0.57 8.40 4.54
CA PHE A 39 -1.41 9.43 5.15
C PHE A 39 -0.82 10.83 4.96
N GLY A 40 0.52 10.96 4.99
CA GLY A 40 1.22 12.24 4.81
C GLY A 40 1.10 12.80 3.38
N GLU A 41 0.80 11.97 2.39
CA GLU A 41 0.55 12.38 1.01
C GLU A 41 -0.92 12.76 0.76
N GLY A 42 -1.59 13.32 1.74
CA GLY A 42 -3.03 13.53 1.94
C GLY A 42 -3.93 13.94 0.76
N SER A 43 -3.37 14.31 -0.39
CA SER A 43 -4.17 14.59 -1.59
C SER A 43 -4.18 13.46 -2.62
N ARG A 44 -3.31 12.47 -2.48
CA ARG A 44 -3.15 11.40 -3.49
C ARG A 44 -3.94 10.14 -3.18
N HIS A 45 -4.14 9.84 -1.90
CA HIS A 45 -4.85 8.65 -1.44
C HIS A 45 -6.05 9.03 -0.58
N LEU A 46 -7.20 9.28 -1.23
CA LEU A 46 -8.45 9.62 -0.53
C LEU A 46 -9.04 8.42 0.21
N TYR A 47 -8.72 7.21 -0.22
CA TYR A 47 -9.20 5.96 0.37
C TYR A 47 -8.02 5.02 0.61
N HIS A 48 -8.07 4.34 1.72
CA HIS A 48 -7.06 3.37 2.12
C HIS A 48 -7.67 1.97 2.19
N TYR A 49 -7.08 1.05 1.48
CA TYR A 49 -7.56 -0.31 1.37
C TYR A 49 -6.56 -1.31 1.96
N GLY A 50 -7.09 -2.37 2.56
CA GLY A 50 -6.36 -3.62 2.73
C GLY A 50 -6.60 -4.53 1.53
N PRO A 51 -5.82 -5.64 1.41
CA PRO A 51 -5.96 -6.58 0.30
C PRO A 51 -7.37 -7.14 0.13
N GLU A 52 -8.01 -7.52 1.25
CA GLU A 52 -9.34 -8.10 1.22
C GLU A 52 -10.44 -7.07 0.87
N SER A 53 -10.34 -5.86 1.41
CA SER A 53 -11.32 -4.80 1.13
C SER A 53 -11.28 -4.36 -0.34
N LEU A 54 -10.07 -4.26 -0.95
CA LEU A 54 -9.94 -4.00 -2.37
C LEU A 54 -10.47 -5.17 -3.22
N TRP A 55 -10.18 -6.40 -2.81
CA TRP A 55 -10.69 -7.60 -3.48
C TRP A 55 -12.21 -7.61 -3.57
N ARG A 56 -12.89 -7.37 -2.44
CA ARG A 56 -14.35 -7.27 -2.39
C ARG A 56 -14.90 -6.13 -3.24
N LEU A 57 -14.24 -4.96 -3.20
CA LEU A 57 -14.63 -3.81 -4.00
C LEU A 57 -14.57 -4.12 -5.51
N LEU A 58 -13.52 -4.79 -5.96
CA LEU A 58 -13.36 -5.19 -7.36
C LEU A 58 -14.46 -6.17 -7.79
N LEU A 59 -14.79 -7.16 -6.96
CA LEU A 59 -15.90 -8.09 -7.22
C LEU A 59 -17.22 -7.35 -7.38
N GLN A 60 -17.54 -6.40 -6.49
CA GLN A 60 -18.76 -5.60 -6.55
C GLN A 60 -18.88 -4.76 -7.83
N HIS A 61 -17.75 -4.46 -8.46
CA HIS A 61 -17.69 -3.70 -9.72
C HIS A 61 -17.54 -4.59 -10.97
N GLY A 62 -17.77 -5.90 -10.84
CA GLY A 62 -17.75 -6.84 -11.96
C GLY A 62 -16.34 -7.12 -12.51
N PHE A 63 -15.33 -7.01 -11.67
CA PHE A 63 -14.00 -7.55 -11.93
C PHE A 63 -13.83 -8.87 -11.21
N HIS A 64 -12.97 -9.75 -11.75
CA HIS A 64 -12.60 -11.02 -11.13
C HIS A 64 -11.14 -10.93 -10.67
N PRO A 65 -10.88 -10.58 -9.38
CA PRO A 65 -9.54 -10.59 -8.84
C PRO A 65 -8.94 -11.99 -8.91
N GLN A 66 -7.71 -12.08 -9.39
CA GLN A 66 -7.02 -13.35 -9.66
C GLN A 66 -5.82 -13.56 -8.74
N ARG A 67 -5.09 -12.47 -8.44
CA ARG A 67 -3.86 -12.55 -7.65
C ARG A 67 -3.66 -11.30 -6.80
N ILE A 68 -3.10 -11.50 -5.60
CA ILE A 68 -2.53 -10.44 -4.78
C ILE A 68 -1.02 -10.65 -4.76
N LEU A 69 -0.27 -9.61 -5.12
CA LEU A 69 1.18 -9.62 -5.19
C LEU A 69 1.78 -8.66 -4.16
N PHE A 70 2.77 -9.14 -3.43
CA PHE A 70 3.49 -8.39 -2.41
C PHE A 70 4.99 -8.43 -2.73
N PHE A 71 5.48 -7.61 -3.64
CA PHE A 71 6.84 -7.82 -4.15
C PHE A 71 7.66 -6.59 -4.30
N SER A 72 7.57 -5.53 -3.85
CA SER A 72 8.50 -4.43 -4.08
C SER A 72 9.31 -4.06 -2.83
N ARG A 73 10.37 -4.81 -2.56
CA ARG A 73 11.29 -4.50 -1.44
C ARG A 73 11.80 -3.06 -1.49
N ARG A 74 12.13 -2.56 -2.69
CA ARG A 74 12.64 -1.19 -2.86
C ARG A 74 11.57 -0.15 -2.51
N VAL A 75 10.35 -0.31 -3.00
CA VAL A 75 9.24 0.58 -2.68
C VAL A 75 8.91 0.52 -1.20
N ASN A 76 8.79 -0.67 -0.62
CA ASN A 76 8.50 -0.82 0.80
C ASN A 76 9.59 -0.21 1.69
N PHE A 77 10.87 -0.40 1.37
CA PHE A 77 11.97 0.25 2.09
C PHE A 77 11.86 1.78 2.02
N HIS A 78 11.50 2.32 0.87
CA HIS A 78 11.29 3.76 0.70
C HIS A 78 10.14 4.26 1.58
N CYS A 79 9.04 3.53 1.63
CA CYS A 79 7.90 3.83 2.50
C CYS A 79 8.28 3.83 3.98
N TRP A 80 9.02 2.81 4.45
CA TRP A 80 9.58 2.75 5.80
C TRP A 80 10.43 3.97 6.13
N LYS A 81 11.31 4.34 5.20
CA LYS A 81 12.21 5.50 5.35
C LYS A 81 11.44 6.80 5.53
N HIS A 82 10.40 7.04 4.70
CA HIS A 82 9.59 8.26 4.79
C HIS A 82 8.76 8.30 6.07
N SER A 83 8.13 7.19 6.44
CA SER A 83 7.35 7.09 7.67
C SER A 83 8.22 7.30 8.91
N LEU A 84 9.42 6.67 8.97
CA LEU A 84 10.33 6.87 10.10
C LEU A 84 10.78 8.33 10.22
N ARG A 85 11.07 8.99 9.08
CA ARG A 85 11.49 10.40 9.10
C ARG A 85 10.37 11.31 9.61
N ALA A 86 9.14 11.10 9.17
CA ALA A 86 7.98 11.84 9.67
C ALA A 86 7.78 11.59 11.17
N TRP A 87 7.80 10.33 11.58
CA TRP A 87 7.59 9.93 12.97
C TRP A 87 8.64 10.52 13.92
N THR A 88 9.93 10.48 13.56
CA THR A 88 11.00 11.06 14.40
C THR A 88 10.89 12.58 14.51
N SER A 89 10.44 13.25 13.45
CA SER A 89 10.21 14.70 13.45
C SER A 89 8.98 15.06 14.26
N ASN A 90 7.86 14.42 14.02
CA ASN A 90 6.55 14.81 14.57
C ASN A 90 6.33 14.32 16.00
N ARG A 91 6.77 13.11 16.33
CA ARG A 91 6.51 12.49 17.64
C ARG A 91 7.63 12.68 18.64
N LEU A 92 8.89 12.65 18.18
CA LEU A 92 10.04 12.82 19.08
C LEU A 92 10.53 14.26 19.13
N GLY A 93 10.11 15.13 18.21
CA GLY A 93 10.69 16.47 18.05
C GLY A 93 12.20 16.43 17.77
N ALA A 94 12.71 15.28 17.34
CA ALA A 94 14.13 14.97 17.20
C ALA A 94 14.47 14.41 15.81
N PRO A 95 14.51 15.27 14.77
CA PRO A 95 14.78 14.81 13.39
C PRO A 95 16.12 14.06 13.27
N PHE A 96 17.09 14.33 14.12
CA PHE A 96 18.38 13.61 14.16
C PHE A 96 18.22 12.14 14.57
N ALA A 97 17.18 11.78 15.35
CA ALA A 97 16.90 10.41 15.75
C ALA A 97 16.65 9.50 14.54
N TYR A 98 16.21 10.06 13.42
CA TYR A 98 16.11 9.33 12.15
C TYR A 98 17.44 8.67 11.78
N TYR A 99 18.56 9.38 11.89
CA TYR A 99 19.89 8.85 11.51
C TYR A 99 20.36 7.73 12.43
N LEU A 100 19.98 7.78 13.71
CA LEU A 100 20.27 6.72 14.68
C LEU A 100 19.45 5.46 14.42
N LEU A 101 18.17 5.63 14.06
CA LEU A 101 17.22 4.53 13.84
C LEU A 101 17.26 3.97 12.41
N LYS A 102 17.85 4.71 11.46
CA LYS A 102 17.92 4.32 10.06
C LYS A 102 18.47 2.91 9.80
N PRO A 103 19.50 2.42 10.51
CA PRO A 103 19.99 1.05 10.31
C PRO A 103 18.92 -0.02 10.58
N LEU A 104 17.97 0.25 11.48
CA LEU A 104 16.88 -0.69 11.81
C LEU A 104 15.85 -0.83 10.68
N LEU A 105 15.85 0.09 9.71
CA LEU A 105 14.92 0.03 8.57
C LEU A 105 15.06 -1.25 7.75
N HIS A 106 16.21 -1.91 7.79
CA HIS A 106 16.41 -3.19 7.09
C HIS A 106 15.61 -4.34 7.71
N LEU A 107 15.22 -4.22 8.98
CA LEU A 107 14.38 -5.21 9.66
C LEU A 107 12.91 -5.14 9.20
N GLY A 108 12.43 -3.95 8.81
CA GLY A 108 11.06 -3.75 8.37
C GLY A 108 10.67 -4.65 7.18
N PRO A 109 11.36 -4.57 6.03
CA PRO A 109 11.10 -5.45 4.89
C PRO A 109 11.29 -6.95 5.19
N LEU A 110 12.16 -7.30 6.14
CA LEU A 110 12.31 -8.68 6.59
C LEU A 110 11.04 -9.15 7.31
N LEU A 111 10.55 -8.37 8.27
CA LEU A 111 9.30 -8.65 8.99
C LEU A 111 8.12 -8.75 8.01
N GLU A 112 8.01 -7.82 7.06
CA GLU A 112 6.99 -7.85 6.02
C GLU A 112 7.05 -9.11 5.17
N SER A 113 8.26 -9.57 4.82
CA SER A 113 8.44 -10.77 3.98
C SER A 113 7.97 -12.07 4.69
N VAL A 114 8.21 -12.16 6.00
CA VAL A 114 7.81 -13.32 6.81
C VAL A 114 6.30 -13.33 7.05
N THR A 115 5.72 -12.16 7.32
CA THR A 115 4.32 -12.03 7.73
C THR A 115 3.36 -11.73 6.58
N ARG A 116 3.88 -11.45 5.38
CA ARG A 116 3.13 -10.97 4.20
C ARG A 116 2.30 -9.69 4.42
N ARG A 117 2.65 -8.89 5.44
CA ARG A 117 2.00 -7.60 5.74
C ARG A 117 2.80 -6.42 5.19
N TRP A 118 3.00 -6.45 3.89
CA TRP A 118 3.77 -5.44 3.15
C TRP A 118 3.07 -4.09 3.10
N GLY A 119 3.85 -3.01 3.07
CA GLY A 119 3.35 -1.64 2.98
C GLY A 119 2.62 -1.29 1.70
N VAL A 120 2.90 -2.03 0.62
CA VAL A 120 2.24 -1.88 -0.69
C VAL A 120 1.87 -3.26 -1.22
N PHE A 121 0.71 -3.38 -1.84
CA PHE A 121 0.25 -4.58 -2.52
C PHE A 121 -0.31 -4.25 -3.90
N THR A 122 -0.37 -5.26 -4.75
CA THR A 122 -0.91 -5.17 -6.10
C THR A 122 -1.96 -6.25 -6.30
N VAL A 123 -3.13 -5.88 -6.80
CA VAL A 123 -4.17 -6.82 -7.22
C VAL A 123 -4.21 -6.86 -8.75
N VAL A 124 -4.22 -8.07 -9.30
CA VAL A 124 -4.51 -8.33 -10.71
C VAL A 124 -5.92 -8.88 -10.82
N ALA A 125 -6.77 -8.23 -11.59
CA ALA A 125 -8.15 -8.61 -11.80
C ALA A 125 -8.48 -8.69 -13.29
N GLY A 126 -9.27 -9.68 -13.69
CA GLY A 126 -9.81 -9.79 -15.04
C GLY A 126 -11.16 -9.08 -15.17
N LYS A 127 -11.50 -8.68 -16.40
CA LYS A 127 -12.86 -8.38 -16.81
C LYS A 127 -13.46 -9.61 -17.48
N GLU A 128 -14.68 -9.98 -17.11
CA GLU A 128 -15.40 -11.02 -17.82
C GLU A 128 -15.54 -10.70 -19.33
N ALA A 129 -15.56 -11.75 -20.13
CA ALA A 129 -15.79 -11.66 -21.56
C ALA A 129 -17.18 -11.12 -21.89
#